data_ec91c532b3346042e13e6e1e7ae62442
#
_entry.id   ec91c532b3346042e13e6e1e7ae62442
#
_cell.length_a   1.000
_cell.length_b   1.000
_cell.length_c   1.000
_cell.angle_alpha   90.00
_cell.angle_beta   90.00
_cell.angle_gamma   90.00
#
_symmetry.space_group_name_H-M   'P 1'
#
loop_
_entity.id
_entity.type
_entity.pdbx_description
1 polymer ?
#
loop_
_entity_poly.entity_id
_entity_poly.type
_entity_poly.pdbx_seq_one_letter_code
_entity_poly.pdbx_strand_id
1 'polypeptide(L)'
;MIKNITKIYTIFLFSCSVLLGQNINLNGQITDSDSGEPLIGANVIIEGNGLNTGAATDAQGNYLIEGVSPGSYEIKISYIGYSDFTTTLDISSETSTFNAKLSISAIQLDEYIVTASRGKREKITDAPAAISVISELKIRNASNPNLGDYFKNIKGVDFTASGLDSYNLSARGFNSSFSSRLLTLTDGRMANVPSLRLIAYNVIPLTSDDVSQIEVVLGPSSSLYGPNAHAGVVNIISKRPQDSKGTVVGITGGTRNFAKAQVRHAGTIGNMGYKMSFVQFNADDWEYIEEDEKKAHYKQWLDDLDGDKLDDYFDDGLAWWDGWDIKVDRDGDGTVDTTYLGNDNKVYDRDDDGIDDIPHFKINNTRFDIRADYNFSPEHFVSLNYGFAQATNINITGIGRYLADDWIYQFYQARWVYKNWFAQAYINTSLSGDTRNMRTGGIVTDHSKFFHFQFQHNLDFNFLNTKFIWGGDYQRTMPETFGTILPDGKPGRNPISFGSDGKDNDGDGEVDEWDELLLTNEFGLYAQSQSKLNDKFQLILSGRIDLHSG
;
A
#
# COMPACT_ATOMS: atom_id res chain seq x y z
N MET A 1 -11.36 -51.40 68.25
CA MET A 1 -10.74 -50.31 67.44
C MET A 1 -11.06 -50.38 65.95
N ILE A 2 -11.19 -51.55 65.35
CA ILE A 2 -11.43 -51.74 63.88
C ILE A 2 -12.85 -51.32 63.42
N LYS A 3 -13.89 -51.48 64.31
CA LYS A 3 -15.28 -51.11 63.97
C LYS A 3 -15.52 -49.61 63.84
N ASN A 4 -14.71 -48.76 64.38
CA ASN A 4 -14.87 -47.29 64.27
C ASN A 4 -14.16 -46.68 63.05
N ILE A 5 -13.14 -47.36 62.52
CA ILE A 5 -12.41 -46.95 61.32
C ILE A 5 -13.27 -47.15 60.07
N THR A 6 -14.04 -48.24 60.01
CA THR A 6 -14.92 -48.54 58.86
C THR A 6 -16.09 -47.52 58.73
N LYS A 7 -16.59 -46.99 59.87
CA LYS A 7 -17.64 -45.93 59.83
C LYS A 7 -17.10 -44.58 59.36
N ILE A 8 -15.87 -44.24 59.66
CA ILE A 8 -15.26 -43.00 59.19
C ILE A 8 -14.93 -43.07 57.68
N TYR A 9 -14.47 -44.20 57.16
CA TYR A 9 -14.26 -44.39 55.73
C TYR A 9 -15.59 -44.37 54.92
N THR A 10 -16.67 -44.89 55.43
CA THR A 10 -17.98 -44.90 54.77
C THR A 10 -18.60 -43.48 54.71
N ILE A 11 -18.38 -42.68 55.78
CA ILE A 11 -18.87 -41.28 55.80
C ILE A 11 -18.00 -40.41 54.89
N PHE A 12 -16.68 -40.68 54.79
CA PHE A 12 -15.79 -39.91 53.88
C PHE A 12 -15.98 -40.26 52.40
N LEU A 13 -16.34 -41.50 52.07
CA LEU A 13 -16.69 -41.93 50.71
C LEU A 13 -18.07 -41.39 50.28
N PHE A 14 -19.00 -41.19 51.23
CA PHE A 14 -20.34 -40.64 50.94
C PHE A 14 -20.34 -39.11 50.82
N SER A 15 -19.39 -38.43 51.46
CA SER A 15 -19.26 -36.96 51.31
C SER A 15 -18.44 -36.55 50.08
N CYS A 16 -17.70 -37.47 49.41
CA CYS A 16 -16.95 -37.17 48.20
C CYS A 16 -17.77 -37.39 46.90
N SER A 17 -18.95 -38.02 47.01
CA SER A 17 -19.80 -38.27 45.83
C SER A 17 -20.86 -37.19 45.57
N VAL A 18 -20.82 -36.06 46.27
CA VAL A 18 -21.80 -34.96 46.09
C VAL A 18 -21.20 -33.75 45.34
N LEU A 19 -19.96 -33.85 44.88
CA LEU A 19 -19.26 -32.79 44.14
C LEU A 19 -19.07 -33.12 42.65
N LEU A 20 -19.89 -33.98 42.05
CA LEU A 20 -20.00 -34.05 40.60
C LEU A 20 -20.94 -32.94 40.18
N GLY A 21 -20.39 -31.79 39.80
CA GLY A 21 -21.15 -30.70 39.22
C GLY A 21 -22.01 -31.26 38.08
N GLN A 22 -23.34 -31.04 38.16
CA GLN A 22 -24.25 -31.40 37.08
C GLN A 22 -23.89 -30.54 35.88
N ASN A 23 -23.34 -31.12 34.85
CA ASN A 23 -23.16 -30.44 33.57
C ASN A 23 -24.55 -30.27 32.94
N ILE A 24 -24.80 -29.09 32.46
CA ILE A 24 -26.07 -28.68 31.85
C ILE A 24 -25.84 -28.51 30.33
N ASN A 25 -26.84 -28.84 29.56
CA ASN A 25 -26.82 -28.55 28.13
C ASN A 25 -27.54 -27.23 27.88
N LEU A 26 -26.84 -26.23 27.37
CA LEU A 26 -27.45 -24.97 26.96
C LEU A 26 -27.95 -25.11 25.52
N ASN A 27 -29.22 -24.93 25.30
CA ASN A 27 -29.84 -24.96 23.98
C ASN A 27 -30.69 -23.70 23.74
N GLY A 28 -31.09 -23.50 22.48
CA GLY A 28 -32.00 -22.41 22.12
C GLY A 28 -32.11 -22.25 20.62
N GLN A 29 -32.86 -21.23 20.23
CA GLN A 29 -33.10 -20.91 18.83
C GLN A 29 -32.73 -19.46 18.55
N ILE A 30 -32.08 -19.23 17.42
CA ILE A 30 -31.72 -17.89 16.93
C ILE A 30 -32.58 -17.61 15.71
N THR A 31 -33.29 -16.49 15.74
CA THR A 31 -34.19 -16.07 14.65
C THR A 31 -33.97 -14.63 14.27
N ASP A 32 -34.39 -14.26 13.07
CA ASP A 32 -34.49 -12.88 12.61
C ASP A 32 -35.53 -12.12 13.41
N SER A 33 -35.23 -10.88 13.81
CA SER A 33 -36.13 -10.07 14.65
C SER A 33 -37.39 -9.62 13.93
N ASP A 34 -37.33 -9.42 12.62
CA ASP A 34 -38.41 -8.82 11.82
C ASP A 34 -39.27 -9.88 11.13
N SER A 35 -38.62 -10.89 10.52
CA SER A 35 -39.33 -11.96 9.82
C SER A 35 -39.67 -13.16 10.72
N GLY A 36 -38.92 -13.36 11.81
CA GLY A 36 -38.99 -14.53 12.66
C GLY A 36 -38.41 -15.80 12.03
N GLU A 37 -37.76 -15.70 10.87
CA GLU A 37 -37.13 -16.85 10.19
C GLU A 37 -35.90 -17.35 10.98
N PRO A 38 -35.65 -18.67 10.99
CA PRO A 38 -34.47 -19.23 11.66
C PRO A 38 -33.18 -18.83 10.96
N LEU A 39 -32.16 -18.44 11.73
CA LEU A 39 -30.84 -18.09 11.24
C LEU A 39 -29.92 -19.31 11.26
N ILE A 40 -29.64 -19.88 10.08
CA ILE A 40 -28.85 -21.10 9.89
C ILE A 40 -27.35 -20.74 9.89
N GLY A 41 -26.55 -21.41 10.74
CA GLY A 41 -25.10 -21.18 10.81
C GLY A 41 -24.72 -19.93 11.64
N ALA A 42 -25.62 -19.39 12.46
CA ALA A 42 -25.28 -18.36 13.43
C ALA A 42 -24.34 -18.94 14.50
N ASN A 43 -23.26 -18.23 14.83
CA ASN A 43 -22.32 -18.64 15.85
C ASN A 43 -22.80 -18.19 17.24
N VAL A 44 -22.92 -19.14 18.17
CA VAL A 44 -23.22 -18.91 19.58
C VAL A 44 -22.02 -19.29 20.40
N ILE A 45 -21.38 -18.35 21.08
CA ILE A 45 -20.20 -18.53 21.90
C ILE A 45 -20.53 -18.15 23.34
N ILE A 46 -20.09 -18.96 24.32
CA ILE A 46 -20.16 -18.63 25.74
C ILE A 46 -18.75 -18.55 26.32
N GLU A 47 -18.51 -17.53 27.13
CA GLU A 47 -17.25 -17.30 27.83
C GLU A 47 -17.49 -17.00 29.30
N GLY A 48 -16.81 -17.70 30.19
CA GLY A 48 -16.91 -17.51 31.66
C GLY A 48 -16.44 -18.74 32.42
N ASN A 49 -16.13 -18.59 33.70
CA ASN A 49 -15.71 -19.67 34.60
C ASN A 49 -14.57 -20.57 34.05
N GLY A 50 -13.69 -20.03 33.23
CA GLY A 50 -12.61 -20.79 32.58
C GLY A 50 -13.05 -21.61 31.36
N LEU A 51 -14.30 -21.53 30.93
CA LEU A 51 -14.86 -22.15 29.73
C LEU A 51 -14.98 -21.11 28.62
N ASN A 52 -14.51 -21.46 27.42
CA ASN A 52 -14.75 -20.73 26.17
C ASN A 52 -15.13 -21.77 25.12
N THR A 53 -16.40 -21.86 24.77
CA THR A 53 -16.95 -22.85 23.84
C THR A 53 -18.13 -22.29 23.09
N GLY A 54 -18.57 -22.95 22.03
CA GLY A 54 -19.72 -22.49 21.24
C GLY A 54 -20.24 -23.54 20.27
N ALA A 55 -21.35 -23.22 19.62
CA ALA A 55 -21.99 -24.02 18.61
C ALA A 55 -22.53 -23.14 17.47
N ALA A 56 -22.64 -23.69 16.27
CA ALA A 56 -23.38 -23.08 15.18
C ALA A 56 -24.83 -23.59 15.17
N THR A 57 -25.75 -22.74 14.72
CA THR A 57 -27.17 -23.12 14.59
C THR A 57 -27.41 -24.03 13.41
N ASP A 58 -28.35 -24.96 13.57
CA ASP A 58 -28.81 -25.89 12.53
C ASP A 58 -29.77 -25.24 11.50
N ALA A 59 -30.35 -26.07 10.60
CA ALA A 59 -31.29 -25.61 9.58
C ALA A 59 -32.60 -25.01 10.13
N GLN A 60 -32.92 -25.25 11.38
CA GLN A 60 -34.06 -24.71 12.11
C GLN A 60 -33.68 -23.56 13.05
N GLY A 61 -32.41 -23.11 12.98
CA GLY A 61 -31.87 -22.07 13.84
C GLY A 61 -31.59 -22.50 15.28
N ASN A 62 -31.64 -23.80 15.59
CA ASN A 62 -31.38 -24.30 16.94
C ASN A 62 -29.89 -24.54 17.16
N TYR A 63 -29.43 -24.34 18.39
CA TYR A 63 -28.07 -24.66 18.82
C TYR A 63 -28.09 -25.50 20.10
N LEU A 64 -27.00 -26.23 20.31
CA LEU A 64 -26.75 -27.02 21.51
C LEU A 64 -25.29 -26.90 21.92
N ILE A 65 -25.05 -26.47 23.16
CA ILE A 65 -23.73 -26.44 23.79
C ILE A 65 -23.79 -27.39 24.98
N GLU A 66 -23.06 -28.49 24.90
CA GLU A 66 -23.07 -29.54 25.91
C GLU A 66 -22.03 -29.32 27.01
N GLY A 67 -22.31 -29.79 28.20
CA GLY A 67 -21.34 -29.91 29.26
C GLY A 67 -20.99 -28.61 29.97
N VAL A 68 -21.91 -27.64 30.01
CA VAL A 68 -21.70 -26.34 30.67
C VAL A 68 -21.97 -26.49 32.18
N SER A 69 -21.03 -26.05 33.01
CA SER A 69 -21.23 -26.03 34.47
C SER A 69 -22.15 -24.87 34.90
N PRO A 70 -22.95 -25.01 35.96
CA PRO A 70 -23.74 -23.89 36.48
C PRO A 70 -22.87 -22.66 36.77
N GLY A 71 -23.32 -21.47 36.38
CA GLY A 71 -22.58 -20.23 36.59
C GLY A 71 -22.98 -19.10 35.64
N SER A 72 -22.33 -17.96 35.79
CA SER A 72 -22.55 -16.77 34.98
C SER A 72 -21.58 -16.76 33.78
N TYR A 73 -22.12 -16.61 32.57
CA TYR A 73 -21.39 -16.62 31.31
C TYR A 73 -21.78 -15.42 30.46
N GLU A 74 -20.82 -14.86 29.75
CA GLU A 74 -21.11 -13.95 28.64
C GLU A 74 -21.44 -14.79 27.41
N ILE A 75 -22.63 -14.62 26.85
CA ILE A 75 -23.06 -15.23 25.60
C ILE A 75 -22.96 -14.20 24.47
N LYS A 76 -22.22 -14.56 23.43
CA LYS A 76 -22.07 -13.77 22.21
C LYS A 76 -22.63 -14.53 21.03
N ILE A 77 -23.57 -13.90 20.29
CA ILE A 77 -24.19 -14.46 19.10
C ILE A 77 -23.87 -13.56 17.92
N SER A 78 -23.33 -14.15 16.84
CA SER A 78 -22.98 -13.44 15.62
C SER A 78 -23.45 -14.19 14.38
N TYR A 79 -23.92 -13.44 13.40
CA TYR A 79 -24.35 -13.96 12.10
C TYR A 79 -24.08 -12.94 10.99
N ILE A 80 -23.68 -13.42 9.81
CA ILE A 80 -23.33 -12.55 8.68
C ILE A 80 -24.55 -11.71 8.26
N GLY A 81 -24.41 -10.39 8.27
CA GLY A 81 -25.50 -9.46 7.94
C GLY A 81 -26.39 -9.06 9.11
N TYR A 82 -26.06 -9.49 10.32
CA TYR A 82 -26.81 -9.16 11.56
C TYR A 82 -25.90 -8.49 12.59
N SER A 83 -26.51 -7.69 13.47
CA SER A 83 -25.79 -7.07 14.59
C SER A 83 -25.39 -8.14 15.62
N ASP A 84 -24.16 -8.09 16.08
CA ASP A 84 -23.71 -8.95 17.19
C ASP A 84 -24.58 -8.72 18.42
N PHE A 85 -25.03 -9.82 19.03
CA PHE A 85 -25.81 -9.80 20.28
C PHE A 85 -24.92 -10.33 21.40
N THR A 86 -24.77 -9.55 22.46
CA THR A 86 -24.00 -9.94 23.65
C THR A 86 -24.81 -9.69 24.90
N THR A 87 -24.86 -10.66 25.80
CA THR A 87 -25.51 -10.55 27.10
C THR A 87 -24.86 -11.49 28.11
N THR A 88 -25.12 -11.23 29.40
CA THR A 88 -24.73 -12.16 30.48
C THR A 88 -25.87 -13.10 30.79
N LEU A 89 -25.60 -14.40 30.88
CA LEU A 89 -26.58 -15.43 31.16
C LEU A 89 -26.12 -16.27 32.37
N ASP A 90 -27.00 -16.38 33.38
CA ASP A 90 -26.80 -17.27 34.51
C ASP A 90 -27.38 -18.65 34.17
N ILE A 91 -26.49 -19.61 33.93
CA ILE A 91 -26.86 -20.98 33.55
C ILE A 91 -27.06 -21.81 34.81
N SER A 92 -28.27 -22.41 34.93
CA SER A 92 -28.63 -23.30 36.01
C SER A 92 -29.51 -24.43 35.49
N SER A 93 -29.82 -25.40 36.32
CA SER A 93 -30.74 -26.50 35.94
C SER A 93 -32.16 -26.00 35.54
N GLU A 94 -32.53 -24.81 35.98
CA GLU A 94 -33.78 -24.16 35.62
C GLU A 94 -33.67 -23.25 34.40
N THR A 95 -32.42 -22.82 34.02
CA THR A 95 -32.15 -21.89 32.91
C THR A 95 -31.18 -22.52 31.95
N SER A 96 -31.62 -23.53 31.19
CA SER A 96 -30.83 -24.25 30.18
C SER A 96 -31.24 -23.94 28.73
N THR A 97 -32.20 -23.04 28.54
CA THR A 97 -32.66 -22.62 27.22
C THR A 97 -32.56 -21.11 27.08
N PHE A 98 -31.87 -20.65 26.02
CA PHE A 98 -31.75 -19.24 25.71
C PHE A 98 -32.01 -19.00 24.21
N ASN A 99 -33.09 -18.27 23.92
CA ASN A 99 -33.46 -17.86 22.57
C ASN A 99 -33.08 -16.41 22.35
N ALA A 100 -32.57 -16.09 21.18
CA ALA A 100 -32.26 -14.71 20.81
C ALA A 100 -32.81 -14.36 19.43
N LYS A 101 -33.13 -13.09 19.27
CA LYS A 101 -33.50 -12.49 18.00
C LYS A 101 -32.40 -11.55 17.57
N LEU A 102 -31.87 -11.76 16.39
CA LEU A 102 -30.89 -10.84 15.80
C LEU A 102 -31.63 -9.88 14.87
N SER A 103 -31.33 -8.62 15.00
CA SER A 103 -31.76 -7.63 14.02
C SER A 103 -30.80 -7.67 12.84
N ILE A 104 -31.34 -7.61 11.61
CA ILE A 104 -30.52 -7.34 10.45
C ILE A 104 -29.69 -6.12 10.82
N SER A 105 -28.39 -6.29 10.87
CA SER A 105 -27.53 -5.15 10.70
C SER A 105 -27.95 -4.62 9.35
N ALA A 106 -28.87 -3.64 9.31
CA ALA A 106 -28.90 -2.72 8.20
C ALA A 106 -27.42 -2.42 8.02
N ILE A 107 -26.80 -2.90 6.91
CA ILE A 107 -25.37 -2.71 6.69
C ILE A 107 -25.13 -1.31 7.21
N GLN A 108 -24.70 -1.18 8.47
CA GLN A 108 -24.06 0.04 8.86
C GLN A 108 -22.94 0.02 7.84
N LEU A 109 -23.14 0.77 6.77
CA LEU A 109 -22.04 1.27 5.98
C LEU A 109 -21.12 1.72 7.07
N ASP A 110 -20.16 0.88 7.41
CA ASP A 110 -19.25 1.08 8.54
C ASP A 110 -18.96 2.53 8.48
N GLU A 111 -19.32 3.27 9.54
CA GLU A 111 -19.26 4.71 9.54
C GLU A 111 -17.80 5.02 9.25
N TYR A 112 -17.47 5.12 7.92
CA TYR A 112 -16.11 5.17 7.45
C TYR A 112 -15.45 6.36 8.11
N ILE A 113 -14.60 6.04 9.06
CA ILE A 113 -13.82 7.03 9.76
C ILE A 113 -12.65 7.33 8.83
N VAL A 114 -12.62 8.55 8.33
CA VAL A 114 -11.58 9.02 7.43
C VAL A 114 -10.60 9.92 8.17
N THR A 115 -9.39 9.95 7.69
CA THR A 115 -8.31 10.79 8.24
C THR A 115 -7.98 11.98 7.34
N ALA A 116 -8.97 12.40 6.53
CA ALA A 116 -8.84 13.50 5.56
C ALA A 116 -8.35 14.81 6.20
N SER A 117 -8.55 14.99 7.50
CA SER A 117 -8.04 16.12 8.30
C SER A 117 -6.78 15.73 9.06
N ARG A 118 -5.73 15.22 8.38
CA ARG A 118 -4.43 14.85 8.95
C ARG A 118 -4.47 14.44 10.42
N GLY A 119 -4.69 13.13 10.67
CA GLY A 119 -4.58 12.54 12.01
C GLY A 119 -5.83 12.64 12.90
N LYS A 120 -6.89 13.31 12.50
CA LYS A 120 -8.17 13.27 13.19
C LYS A 120 -9.11 12.31 12.46
N ARG A 121 -9.64 11.33 13.20
CA ARG A 121 -10.68 10.44 12.70
C ARG A 121 -12.02 11.20 12.70
N GLU A 122 -12.66 11.28 11.56
CA GLU A 122 -13.99 11.88 11.42
C GLU A 122 -14.87 11.02 10.51
N LYS A 123 -16.18 11.19 10.63
CA LYS A 123 -17.12 10.52 9.74
C LYS A 123 -16.99 11.05 8.33
N ILE A 124 -17.09 10.18 7.32
CA ILE A 124 -17.03 10.59 5.92
C ILE A 124 -18.06 11.67 5.59
N THR A 125 -19.22 11.61 6.23
CA THR A 125 -20.32 12.59 6.07
C THR A 125 -19.99 13.97 6.63
N ASP A 126 -19.07 14.05 7.59
CA ASP A 126 -18.69 15.28 8.28
C ASP A 126 -17.43 15.92 7.66
N ALA A 127 -16.74 15.17 6.78
CA ALA A 127 -15.54 15.63 6.13
C ALA A 127 -15.84 16.73 5.10
N PRO A 128 -15.06 17.82 5.09
CA PRO A 128 -15.30 18.97 4.20
C PRO A 128 -14.86 18.74 2.74
N ALA A 129 -14.66 17.49 2.33
CA ALA A 129 -14.17 17.10 1.02
C ALA A 129 -14.94 15.91 0.45
N ALA A 130 -14.90 15.75 -0.88
CA ALA A 130 -15.44 14.56 -1.54
C ALA A 130 -14.47 13.40 -1.33
N ILE A 131 -14.81 12.48 -0.43
CA ILE A 131 -13.99 11.32 -0.08
C ILE A 131 -14.64 10.04 -0.58
N SER A 132 -13.84 9.21 -1.24
CA SER A 132 -14.19 7.83 -1.57
C SER A 132 -13.33 6.89 -0.75
N VAL A 133 -13.94 5.85 -0.16
CA VAL A 133 -13.22 4.85 0.62
C VAL A 133 -13.29 3.49 -0.06
N ILE A 134 -12.14 2.86 -0.19
CA ILE A 134 -12.01 1.46 -0.59
C ILE A 134 -11.77 0.67 0.70
N SER A 135 -12.79 -0.08 1.13
CA SER A 135 -12.75 -0.82 2.40
C SER A 135 -11.85 -2.05 2.33
N GLU A 136 -11.42 -2.52 3.51
CA GLU A 136 -10.68 -3.78 3.65
C GLU A 136 -11.40 -4.95 2.97
N LEU A 137 -12.73 -5.05 3.13
CA LEU A 137 -13.53 -6.11 2.52
C LEU A 137 -13.43 -6.08 0.98
N LYS A 138 -13.51 -4.88 0.38
CA LYS A 138 -13.37 -4.71 -1.06
C LYS A 138 -11.96 -5.07 -1.53
N ILE A 139 -10.93 -4.70 -0.77
CA ILE A 139 -9.53 -5.03 -1.07
C ILE A 139 -9.32 -6.54 -0.99
N ARG A 140 -9.81 -7.19 0.06
CA ARG A 140 -9.62 -8.62 0.30
C ARG A 140 -10.36 -9.50 -0.71
N ASN A 141 -11.54 -9.07 -1.18
CA ASN A 141 -12.36 -9.83 -2.13
C ASN A 141 -11.95 -9.62 -3.59
N ALA A 142 -11.05 -8.71 -3.87
CA ALA A 142 -10.55 -8.45 -5.22
C ALA A 142 -9.25 -9.21 -5.46
N SER A 143 -9.16 -9.93 -6.58
CA SER A 143 -7.95 -10.64 -7.02
C SER A 143 -7.03 -9.72 -7.83
N ASN A 144 -6.79 -8.50 -7.33
CA ASN A 144 -5.97 -7.52 -8.04
C ASN A 144 -4.48 -7.85 -7.87
N PRO A 145 -3.68 -7.78 -8.94
CA PRO A 145 -2.25 -8.04 -8.88
C PRO A 145 -1.49 -6.98 -8.07
N ASN A 146 -1.92 -5.74 -8.14
CA ASN A 146 -1.26 -4.60 -7.51
C ASN A 146 -2.27 -3.62 -6.86
N LEU A 147 -1.75 -2.63 -6.12
CA LEU A 147 -2.59 -1.63 -5.43
C LEU A 147 -3.33 -0.69 -6.39
N GLY A 148 -2.81 -0.43 -7.59
CA GLY A 148 -3.40 0.49 -8.54
C GLY A 148 -4.75 0.05 -9.08
N ASP A 149 -4.94 -1.23 -9.20
CA ASP A 149 -6.19 -1.80 -9.73
C ASP A 149 -7.43 -1.45 -8.89
N TYR A 150 -7.26 -1.15 -7.60
CA TYR A 150 -8.36 -0.73 -6.74
C TYR A 150 -8.96 0.62 -7.14
N PHE A 151 -8.21 1.44 -7.87
CA PHE A 151 -8.63 2.79 -8.28
C PHE A 151 -9.47 2.82 -9.56
N LYS A 152 -9.52 1.73 -10.34
CA LYS A 152 -10.26 1.64 -11.62
C LYS A 152 -11.72 2.08 -11.54
N ASN A 153 -12.37 1.88 -10.38
CA ASN A 153 -13.79 2.16 -10.18
C ASN A 153 -14.04 3.38 -9.28
N ILE A 154 -13.03 4.22 -9.03
CA ILE A 154 -13.19 5.43 -8.23
C ILE A 154 -13.61 6.58 -9.15
N LYS A 155 -14.79 7.14 -8.88
CA LYS A 155 -15.32 8.25 -9.65
C LYS A 155 -14.39 9.48 -9.55
N GLY A 156 -13.95 10.00 -10.69
CA GLY A 156 -13.08 11.17 -10.76
C GLY A 156 -11.59 10.88 -10.63
N VAL A 157 -11.21 9.60 -10.66
CA VAL A 157 -9.82 9.14 -10.82
C VAL A 157 -9.67 8.59 -12.23
N ASP A 158 -8.65 9.06 -12.94
CA ASP A 158 -8.25 8.57 -14.24
C ASP A 158 -7.15 7.52 -14.03
N PHE A 159 -7.40 6.32 -14.53
CA PHE A 159 -6.50 5.17 -14.43
C PHE A 159 -6.04 4.75 -15.82
N THR A 160 -4.73 4.60 -16.00
CA THR A 160 -4.13 4.04 -17.21
C THR A 160 -3.13 2.96 -16.81
N ALA A 161 -3.27 1.76 -17.35
CA ALA A 161 -2.30 0.68 -17.21
C ALA A 161 -1.57 0.48 -18.55
N SER A 162 -0.25 0.41 -18.48
CA SER A 162 0.63 0.15 -19.62
C SER A 162 1.30 -1.22 -19.57
N GLY A 163 1.03 -1.99 -18.53
CA GLY A 163 1.52 -3.35 -18.29
C GLY A 163 0.82 -3.96 -17.08
N LEU A 164 1.25 -5.15 -16.67
CA LEU A 164 0.70 -5.84 -15.49
C LEU A 164 1.04 -5.13 -14.18
N ASP A 165 2.21 -4.51 -14.08
CA ASP A 165 2.70 -3.81 -12.88
C ASP A 165 3.12 -2.35 -13.17
N SER A 166 2.68 -1.79 -14.29
CA SER A 166 2.94 -0.41 -14.67
C SER A 166 1.63 0.34 -14.93
N TYR A 167 1.36 1.37 -14.13
CA TYR A 167 0.13 2.16 -14.25
C TYR A 167 0.29 3.56 -13.66
N ASN A 168 -0.55 4.46 -14.17
CA ASN A 168 -0.59 5.86 -13.78
C ASN A 168 -1.97 6.22 -13.26
N LEU A 169 -2.01 7.04 -12.22
CA LEU A 169 -3.22 7.60 -11.63
C LEU A 169 -3.18 9.11 -11.69
N SER A 170 -4.28 9.71 -12.08
CA SER A 170 -4.50 11.14 -11.94
C SER A 170 -5.94 11.43 -11.53
N ALA A 171 -6.23 12.67 -11.15
CA ALA A 171 -7.58 13.13 -10.87
C ALA A 171 -7.76 14.54 -11.39
N ARG A 172 -8.95 14.83 -11.93
CA ARG A 172 -9.36 16.16 -12.41
C ARG A 172 -8.38 16.81 -13.39
N GLY A 173 -7.79 16.04 -14.28
CA GLY A 173 -6.85 16.61 -15.24
C GLY A 173 -6.22 15.55 -16.14
N PHE A 174 -5.24 15.97 -16.91
CA PHE A 174 -4.57 15.10 -17.85
C PHE A 174 -3.78 14.02 -17.11
N ASN A 175 -4.05 12.77 -17.45
CA ASN A 175 -3.26 11.64 -16.96
C ASN A 175 -1.95 11.58 -17.76
N SER A 176 -0.84 11.65 -17.07
CA SER A 176 0.49 11.46 -17.63
C SER A 176 1.39 10.71 -16.66
N SER A 177 2.41 10.08 -17.21
CA SER A 177 3.38 9.30 -16.42
C SER A 177 4.12 10.14 -15.38
N PHE A 178 4.21 11.44 -15.56
CA PHE A 178 4.82 12.38 -14.63
C PHE A 178 3.80 13.21 -13.83
N SER A 179 2.56 12.72 -13.69
CA SER A 179 1.55 13.44 -12.91
C SER A 179 1.84 13.31 -11.41
N SER A 180 2.34 14.38 -10.79
CA SER A 180 2.53 14.49 -9.34
C SER A 180 1.38 15.19 -8.62
N ARG A 181 0.28 15.52 -9.32
CA ARG A 181 -0.82 16.35 -8.79
C ARG A 181 -1.76 15.60 -7.85
N LEU A 182 -1.76 14.26 -7.89
CA LEU A 182 -2.48 13.39 -6.98
C LEU A 182 -1.48 12.85 -5.95
N LEU A 183 -1.44 13.49 -4.77
CA LEU A 183 -0.51 13.10 -3.72
C LEU A 183 -0.87 11.72 -3.16
N THR A 184 0.05 10.78 -3.16
CA THR A 184 -0.16 9.46 -2.55
C THR A 184 0.63 9.34 -1.25
N LEU A 185 -0.09 9.01 -0.20
CA LEU A 185 0.44 8.77 1.15
C LEU A 185 0.27 7.30 1.53
N THR A 186 1.24 6.79 2.26
CA THR A 186 1.19 5.50 2.94
C THR A 186 1.44 5.74 4.42
N ASP A 187 0.44 5.51 5.26
CA ASP A 187 0.50 5.85 6.70
C ASP A 187 1.01 7.28 6.97
N GLY A 188 0.57 8.24 6.14
CA GLY A 188 0.97 9.65 6.23
C GLY A 188 2.34 10.00 5.66
N ARG A 189 3.11 9.04 5.15
CA ARG A 189 4.37 9.24 4.43
C ARG A 189 4.09 9.38 2.94
N MET A 190 4.71 10.35 2.27
CA MET A 190 4.66 10.47 0.82
C MET A 190 5.36 9.27 0.18
N ALA A 191 4.65 8.51 -0.66
CA ALA A 191 5.17 7.32 -1.31
C ALA A 191 5.79 7.67 -2.68
N ASN A 192 6.66 8.67 -2.71
CA ASN A 192 7.29 9.17 -3.94
C ASN A 192 8.70 8.62 -4.14
N VAL A 193 9.08 8.44 -5.39
CA VAL A 193 10.47 8.26 -5.82
C VAL A 193 11.17 9.62 -5.64
N PRO A 194 12.29 9.67 -4.90
CA PRO A 194 12.89 10.94 -4.48
C PRO A 194 13.28 11.87 -5.62
N SER A 195 13.98 11.38 -6.66
CA SER A 195 14.49 12.18 -7.78
C SER A 195 13.37 12.82 -8.61
N LEU A 196 12.34 12.06 -8.92
CA LEU A 196 11.28 12.45 -9.85
C LEU A 196 10.05 13.01 -9.14
N ARG A 197 9.96 12.87 -7.82
CA ARG A 197 8.78 13.20 -6.99
C ARG A 197 7.47 12.57 -7.51
N LEU A 198 7.56 11.57 -8.38
CA LEU A 198 6.42 10.80 -8.87
C LEU A 198 6.13 9.60 -7.97
N ILE A 199 4.93 9.05 -8.11
CA ILE A 199 4.50 7.87 -7.38
C ILE A 199 4.68 6.65 -8.28
N ALA A 200 5.56 5.75 -7.88
CA ALA A 200 5.68 4.42 -8.49
C ALA A 200 4.95 3.40 -7.60
N TYR A 201 3.72 3.08 -7.96
CA TYR A 201 2.87 2.20 -7.14
C TYR A 201 3.41 0.77 -7.03
N ASN A 202 4.17 0.33 -8.03
CA ASN A 202 4.83 -0.98 -8.07
C ASN A 202 5.93 -1.15 -7.02
N VAL A 203 6.50 -0.06 -6.51
CA VAL A 203 7.52 -0.09 -5.44
C VAL A 203 6.99 0.34 -4.07
N ILE A 204 5.67 0.47 -3.89
CA ILE A 204 5.10 0.67 -2.56
C ILE A 204 5.20 -0.65 -1.78
N PRO A 205 5.98 -0.73 -0.68
CA PRO A 205 6.26 -1.98 0.02
C PRO A 205 5.11 -2.38 0.97
N LEU A 206 3.91 -2.55 0.42
CA LEU A 206 2.72 -3.02 1.13
C LEU A 206 2.10 -4.21 0.42
N THR A 207 1.51 -5.11 1.20
CA THR A 207 0.65 -6.18 0.70
C THR A 207 -0.81 -5.73 0.74
N SER A 208 -1.65 -6.27 -0.14
CA SER A 208 -3.11 -6.06 -0.06
C SER A 208 -3.69 -6.51 1.29
N ASP A 209 -3.16 -7.59 1.87
CA ASP A 209 -3.60 -8.11 3.17
C ASP A 209 -3.22 -7.21 4.34
N ASP A 210 -2.25 -6.32 4.16
CA ASP A 210 -1.85 -5.36 5.19
C ASP A 210 -2.57 -4.01 5.07
N VAL A 211 -3.32 -3.77 4.00
CA VAL A 211 -4.10 -2.54 3.84
C VAL A 211 -5.42 -2.64 4.62
N SER A 212 -5.68 -1.66 5.47
CA SER A 212 -6.92 -1.50 6.22
C SER A 212 -7.98 -0.81 5.36
N GLN A 213 -7.62 0.31 4.74
CA GLN A 213 -8.47 1.06 3.82
C GLN A 213 -7.64 1.99 2.94
N ILE A 214 -8.23 2.41 1.81
CA ILE A 214 -7.65 3.44 0.96
C ILE A 214 -8.67 4.58 0.89
N GLU A 215 -8.26 5.77 1.27
CA GLU A 215 -9.05 6.99 1.19
C GLU A 215 -8.61 7.79 -0.04
N VAL A 216 -9.57 8.20 -0.86
CA VAL A 216 -9.32 9.06 -2.03
C VAL A 216 -10.09 10.37 -1.83
N VAL A 217 -9.36 11.41 -1.52
CA VAL A 217 -9.87 12.78 -1.34
C VAL A 217 -9.72 13.52 -2.65
N LEU A 218 -10.83 13.90 -3.27
CA LEU A 218 -10.83 14.61 -4.54
C LEU A 218 -11.07 16.10 -4.33
N GLY A 219 -10.12 16.89 -4.77
CA GLY A 219 -10.15 18.35 -4.68
C GLY A 219 -8.88 18.93 -4.06
N PRO A 220 -8.73 20.25 -4.12
CA PRO A 220 -7.55 20.93 -3.60
C PRO A 220 -7.45 20.71 -2.09
N SER A 221 -6.37 20.06 -1.67
CA SER A 221 -6.05 19.76 -0.27
C SER A 221 -4.70 20.31 0.13
N SER A 222 -4.19 21.25 -0.66
CA SER A 222 -2.82 21.80 -0.51
C SER A 222 -2.60 22.54 0.79
N SER A 223 -3.64 23.11 1.40
CA SER A 223 -3.52 23.79 2.70
C SER A 223 -3.05 22.86 3.82
N LEU A 224 -3.46 21.61 3.81
CA LEU A 224 -3.04 20.62 4.81
C LEU A 224 -1.88 19.73 4.35
N TYR A 225 -1.83 19.39 3.06
CA TYR A 225 -0.93 18.37 2.53
C TYR A 225 0.24 18.93 1.72
N GLY A 226 0.28 20.24 1.49
CA GLY A 226 1.32 20.91 0.72
C GLY A 226 1.03 21.00 -0.79
N PRO A 227 1.95 21.60 -1.56
CA PRO A 227 1.70 22.00 -2.94
C PRO A 227 1.38 20.85 -3.89
N ASN A 228 1.79 19.61 -3.61
CA ASN A 228 1.55 18.45 -4.46
C ASN A 228 0.11 17.87 -4.38
N ALA A 229 -0.75 18.40 -3.49
CA ALA A 229 -2.14 17.96 -3.31
C ALA A 229 -3.14 18.80 -4.09
N HIS A 230 -2.85 19.16 -5.36
CA HIS A 230 -3.72 20.01 -6.18
C HIS A 230 -5.00 19.31 -6.64
N ALA A 231 -4.88 18.10 -7.15
CA ALA A 231 -6.00 17.33 -7.67
C ALA A 231 -6.69 16.52 -6.58
N GLY A 232 -5.94 16.14 -5.56
CA GLY A 232 -6.43 15.34 -4.44
C GLY A 232 -5.32 14.61 -3.69
N VAL A 233 -5.75 13.74 -2.79
CA VAL A 233 -4.87 12.91 -1.96
C VAL A 233 -5.38 11.47 -1.98
N VAL A 234 -4.50 10.53 -2.20
CA VAL A 234 -4.69 9.11 -1.94
C VAL A 234 -3.99 8.78 -0.64
N ASN A 235 -4.70 8.26 0.35
CA ASN A 235 -4.13 7.86 1.62
C ASN A 235 -4.33 6.35 1.82
N ILE A 236 -3.26 5.58 1.72
CA ILE A 236 -3.24 4.14 1.93
C ILE A 236 -2.92 3.90 3.40
N ILE A 237 -3.83 3.30 4.13
CA ILE A 237 -3.72 3.07 5.56
C ILE A 237 -3.47 1.61 5.82
N SER A 238 -2.33 1.29 6.43
CA SER A 238 -2.00 -0.08 6.81
C SER A 238 -2.67 -0.49 8.12
N LYS A 239 -2.84 -1.79 8.31
CA LYS A 239 -3.38 -2.36 9.55
C LYS A 239 -2.42 -2.13 10.70
N ARG A 240 -2.95 -1.79 11.86
CA ARG A 240 -2.14 -1.73 13.08
C ARG A 240 -1.84 -3.15 13.59
N PRO A 241 -0.66 -3.40 14.15
CA PRO A 241 -0.32 -4.71 14.69
C PRO A 241 -1.32 -5.22 15.73
N GLN A 242 -1.77 -4.33 16.62
CA GLN A 242 -2.68 -4.66 17.73
C GLN A 242 -4.06 -5.12 17.23
N ASP A 243 -4.54 -4.53 16.12
CA ASP A 243 -5.90 -4.71 15.61
C ASP A 243 -5.98 -5.85 14.58
N SER A 244 -4.84 -6.48 14.23
CA SER A 244 -4.74 -7.42 13.12
C SER A 244 -3.81 -8.62 13.40
N LYS A 245 -3.88 -9.13 14.63
CA LYS A 245 -3.06 -10.27 15.09
C LYS A 245 -3.30 -11.53 14.25
N GLY A 246 -2.25 -12.33 14.12
CA GLY A 246 -2.29 -13.60 13.41
C GLY A 246 -1.43 -13.61 12.17
N THR A 247 -1.51 -14.72 11.44
CA THR A 247 -0.74 -14.96 10.21
C THR A 247 -1.70 -15.13 9.04
N VAL A 248 -1.43 -14.44 7.95
CA VAL A 248 -2.13 -14.60 6.67
C VAL A 248 -1.10 -15.04 5.63
N VAL A 249 -1.43 -16.08 4.88
CA VAL A 249 -0.63 -16.58 3.76
C VAL A 249 -1.52 -16.59 2.53
N GLY A 250 -1.06 -16.00 1.44
CA GLY A 250 -1.76 -15.95 0.17
C GLY A 250 -0.88 -16.47 -0.96
N ILE A 251 -1.46 -17.26 -1.84
CA ILE A 251 -0.82 -17.70 -3.09
C ILE A 251 -1.81 -17.44 -4.21
N THR A 252 -1.35 -16.82 -5.28
CA THR A 252 -2.17 -16.52 -6.46
C THR A 252 -1.39 -16.92 -7.70
N GLY A 253 -2.04 -17.60 -8.62
CA GLY A 253 -1.50 -17.95 -9.93
C GLY A 253 -2.41 -17.46 -11.04
N GLY A 254 -1.85 -17.27 -12.23
CA GLY A 254 -2.60 -16.78 -13.39
C GLY A 254 -1.92 -17.08 -14.72
N THR A 255 -2.48 -16.57 -15.79
CA THR A 255 -1.87 -16.58 -17.12
C THR A 255 -0.60 -15.73 -17.15
N ARG A 256 0.22 -15.84 -18.18
CA ARG A 256 1.48 -15.10 -18.36
C ARG A 256 2.48 -15.37 -17.23
N ASN A 257 2.61 -16.63 -16.82
CA ASN A 257 3.48 -17.06 -15.73
C ASN A 257 3.28 -16.30 -14.42
N PHE A 258 2.07 -15.70 -14.25
CA PHE A 258 1.73 -14.95 -13.05
C PHE A 258 1.78 -15.86 -11.83
N ALA A 259 2.64 -15.54 -10.90
CA ALA A 259 2.77 -16.19 -9.59
C ALA A 259 3.02 -15.14 -8.52
N LYS A 260 2.17 -15.12 -7.49
CA LYS A 260 2.31 -14.23 -6.33
C LYS A 260 2.21 -15.04 -5.06
N ALA A 261 3.19 -14.93 -4.21
CA ALA A 261 3.18 -15.45 -2.84
C ALA A 261 3.29 -14.28 -1.86
N GLN A 262 2.50 -14.31 -0.80
CA GLN A 262 2.54 -13.29 0.23
C GLN A 262 2.34 -13.89 1.60
N VAL A 263 3.00 -13.32 2.59
CA VAL A 263 2.83 -13.67 3.99
C VAL A 263 2.80 -12.40 4.83
N ARG A 264 1.88 -12.36 5.78
CA ARG A 264 1.78 -11.32 6.78
C ARG A 264 1.63 -11.95 8.16
N HIS A 265 2.38 -11.47 9.13
CA HIS A 265 2.26 -11.87 10.53
C HIS A 265 2.22 -10.65 11.43
N ALA A 266 1.31 -10.62 12.38
CA ALA A 266 1.25 -9.58 13.40
C ALA A 266 0.95 -10.17 14.78
N GLY A 267 1.50 -9.53 15.83
CA GLY A 267 1.31 -9.94 17.20
C GLY A 267 1.57 -8.83 18.20
N THR A 268 1.40 -9.15 19.48
CA THR A 268 1.66 -8.22 20.59
C THR A 268 2.45 -8.88 21.69
N ILE A 269 3.35 -8.14 22.32
CA ILE A 269 4.10 -8.52 23.51
C ILE A 269 3.95 -7.37 24.52
N GLY A 270 3.08 -7.55 25.51
CA GLY A 270 2.72 -6.46 26.42
C GLY A 270 2.15 -5.26 25.65
N ASN A 271 2.72 -4.08 25.85
CA ASN A 271 2.33 -2.85 25.18
C ASN A 271 2.91 -2.68 23.77
N MET A 272 3.78 -3.59 23.35
CA MET A 272 4.41 -3.57 22.04
C MET A 272 3.60 -4.40 21.04
N GLY A 273 3.22 -3.80 19.92
CA GLY A 273 2.71 -4.50 18.73
C GLY A 273 3.78 -4.59 17.67
N TYR A 274 3.83 -5.68 16.94
CA TYR A 274 4.73 -5.86 15.81
C TYR A 274 4.01 -6.51 14.64
N LYS A 275 4.41 -6.17 13.44
CA LYS A 275 3.99 -6.84 12.22
C LYS A 275 5.13 -6.93 11.22
N MET A 276 5.07 -7.93 10.37
CA MET A 276 5.92 -8.09 9.21
C MET A 276 5.10 -8.60 8.03
N SER A 277 5.43 -8.16 6.84
CA SER A 277 4.84 -8.66 5.61
C SER A 277 5.90 -8.87 4.54
N PHE A 278 5.68 -9.84 3.69
CA PHE A 278 6.53 -10.18 2.56
C PHE A 278 5.67 -10.54 1.35
N VAL A 279 6.07 -10.07 0.18
CA VAL A 279 5.47 -10.43 -1.11
C VAL A 279 6.56 -10.75 -2.09
N GLN A 280 6.37 -11.84 -2.83
CA GLN A 280 7.09 -12.14 -4.06
C GLN A 280 6.08 -12.26 -5.19
N PHE A 281 6.31 -11.53 -6.27
CA PHE A 281 5.45 -11.50 -7.44
C PHE A 281 6.30 -11.64 -8.70
N ASN A 282 5.96 -12.58 -9.57
CA ASN A 282 6.59 -12.80 -10.86
C ASN A 282 5.51 -12.90 -11.94
N ALA A 283 5.79 -12.40 -13.12
CA ALA A 283 4.95 -12.54 -14.30
C ALA A 283 5.74 -12.23 -15.57
N ASP A 284 5.13 -12.52 -16.73
CA ASP A 284 5.60 -12.02 -18.03
C ASP A 284 4.65 -10.93 -18.52
N ASP A 285 5.17 -9.74 -18.80
CA ASP A 285 4.40 -8.66 -19.40
C ASP A 285 4.16 -8.91 -20.90
N TRP A 286 3.39 -8.06 -21.57
CA TRP A 286 3.17 -8.15 -23.00
C TRP A 286 4.45 -7.78 -23.75
N GLU A 287 4.92 -8.71 -24.55
CA GLU A 287 6.04 -8.46 -25.45
C GLU A 287 5.60 -7.50 -26.55
N TYR A 288 6.13 -6.32 -26.52
CA TYR A 288 5.93 -5.30 -27.53
C TYR A 288 7.18 -4.44 -27.63
N ILE A 289 7.77 -4.38 -28.81
CA ILE A 289 8.97 -3.62 -29.10
C ILE A 289 8.65 -2.69 -30.27
N GLU A 290 8.86 -1.41 -30.08
CA GLU A 290 8.68 -0.42 -31.13
C GLU A 290 9.79 -0.55 -32.18
N GLU A 291 9.45 -0.29 -33.43
CA GLU A 291 10.44 -0.34 -34.52
C GLU A 291 11.58 0.66 -34.31
N ASP A 292 11.26 1.84 -33.78
CA ASP A 292 12.25 2.86 -33.45
C ASP A 292 13.17 2.43 -32.31
N GLU A 293 12.69 1.62 -31.36
CA GLU A 293 13.52 1.03 -30.30
C GLU A 293 14.51 0.02 -30.90
N LYS A 294 14.03 -0.83 -31.80
CA LYS A 294 14.89 -1.76 -32.53
C LYS A 294 15.97 -1.02 -33.35
N LYS A 295 15.57 -0.07 -34.17
CA LYS A 295 16.49 0.72 -35.00
C LYS A 295 17.53 1.44 -34.16
N ALA A 296 17.15 2.06 -33.05
CA ALA A 296 18.09 2.76 -32.19
C ALA A 296 19.07 1.81 -31.48
N HIS A 297 18.59 0.61 -31.11
CA HIS A 297 19.43 -0.42 -30.53
C HIS A 297 20.51 -0.93 -31.48
N TYR A 298 20.14 -1.06 -32.74
CA TYR A 298 21.08 -1.53 -33.80
C TYR A 298 21.90 -0.42 -34.44
N LYS A 299 21.52 0.84 -34.29
CA LYS A 299 22.17 1.94 -34.99
C LYS A 299 23.69 1.99 -34.75
N GLN A 300 24.11 1.82 -33.52
CA GLN A 300 25.54 1.85 -33.18
C GLN A 300 26.30 0.67 -33.82
N TRP A 301 25.68 -0.49 -33.89
CA TRP A 301 26.26 -1.68 -34.53
C TRP A 301 26.23 -1.61 -36.05
N LEU A 302 25.16 -1.03 -36.63
CA LEU A 302 25.02 -0.82 -38.06
C LEU A 302 26.03 0.22 -38.59
N ASP A 303 26.29 1.28 -37.81
CA ASP A 303 27.30 2.29 -38.12
C ASP A 303 28.72 1.66 -38.18
N ASP A 304 28.99 0.66 -37.31
CA ASP A 304 30.28 -0.07 -37.29
C ASP A 304 30.40 -1.10 -38.44
N LEU A 305 29.28 -1.61 -38.98
CA LEU A 305 29.24 -2.65 -40.01
C LEU A 305 28.98 -2.17 -41.45
N ASP A 306 29.01 -0.90 -41.76
CA ASP A 306 28.58 -0.34 -43.06
C ASP A 306 27.08 0.08 -43.06
N GLY A 307 26.64 0.76 -42.00
CA GLY A 307 25.25 1.08 -41.63
C GLY A 307 24.38 1.74 -42.69
N ASP A 308 24.99 2.53 -43.58
CA ASP A 308 24.29 3.18 -44.68
C ASP A 308 23.60 2.18 -45.62
N LYS A 309 24.14 0.98 -45.78
CA LYS A 309 23.55 -0.03 -46.67
C LYS A 309 22.38 -0.81 -46.09
N LEU A 310 22.32 -0.94 -44.79
CA LEU A 310 21.22 -1.71 -44.17
C LEU A 310 19.95 -0.88 -44.09
N ASP A 311 20.05 0.42 -43.86
CA ASP A 311 18.91 1.34 -43.93
C ASP A 311 18.33 1.35 -45.37
N ASP A 312 19.17 1.34 -46.42
CA ASP A 312 18.71 1.22 -47.82
C ASP A 312 17.89 -0.06 -48.03
N TYR A 313 18.31 -1.19 -47.46
CA TYR A 313 17.57 -2.46 -47.57
C TYR A 313 16.22 -2.43 -46.83
N PHE A 314 16.12 -1.73 -45.71
CA PHE A 314 14.82 -1.53 -45.02
C PHE A 314 13.90 -0.64 -45.82
N ASP A 315 14.40 0.43 -46.40
CA ASP A 315 13.66 1.36 -47.24
C ASP A 315 13.14 0.71 -48.52
N ASP A 316 13.94 -0.19 -49.09
CA ASP A 316 13.57 -0.96 -50.28
C ASP A 316 12.70 -2.21 -49.97
N GLY A 317 12.43 -2.49 -48.67
CA GLY A 317 11.66 -3.66 -48.24
C GLY A 317 12.41 -5.01 -48.39
N LEU A 318 13.71 -4.94 -48.56
CA LEU A 318 14.62 -6.13 -48.68
C LEU A 318 15.18 -6.56 -47.32
N ALA A 319 14.92 -5.83 -46.27
CA ALA A 319 15.25 -6.23 -44.91
C ALA A 319 14.02 -6.14 -44.01
N TRP A 320 13.86 -7.05 -43.06
CA TRP A 320 12.79 -7.04 -42.08
C TRP A 320 13.20 -7.64 -40.74
N TRP A 321 12.47 -7.31 -39.71
CA TRP A 321 12.67 -7.84 -38.35
C TRP A 321 12.01 -9.19 -38.17
N ASP A 322 12.74 -10.15 -37.64
CA ASP A 322 12.21 -11.41 -37.11
C ASP A 322 12.61 -11.53 -35.64
N GLY A 323 11.73 -11.05 -34.74
CA GLY A 323 12.08 -10.83 -33.35
C GLY A 323 13.14 -9.72 -33.21
N TRP A 324 14.28 -10.05 -32.67
CA TRP A 324 15.47 -9.20 -32.58
C TRP A 324 16.47 -9.43 -33.73
N ASP A 325 16.24 -10.42 -34.57
CA ASP A 325 17.09 -10.67 -35.73
C ASP A 325 16.70 -9.78 -36.91
N ILE A 326 17.64 -9.36 -37.69
CA ILE A 326 17.42 -8.71 -38.98
C ILE A 326 17.66 -9.74 -40.07
N LYS A 327 16.67 -9.97 -40.92
CA LYS A 327 16.77 -10.79 -42.12
C LYS A 327 16.89 -9.90 -43.34
N VAL A 328 17.81 -10.22 -44.22
CA VAL A 328 18.08 -9.45 -45.43
C VAL A 328 18.01 -10.37 -46.63
N ASP A 329 17.23 -9.99 -47.60
CA ASP A 329 17.15 -10.54 -48.94
C ASP A 329 17.82 -9.53 -49.88
N ARG A 330 19.07 -9.77 -50.25
CA ARG A 330 19.90 -8.77 -50.96
C ARG A 330 19.58 -8.63 -52.42
N ASP A 331 19.04 -9.67 -53.04
CA ASP A 331 18.77 -9.69 -54.47
C ASP A 331 17.27 -9.64 -54.80
N GLY A 332 16.39 -9.64 -53.77
CA GLY A 332 14.96 -9.50 -53.92
C GLY A 332 14.28 -10.78 -54.47
N ASP A 333 14.91 -11.94 -54.33
CA ASP A 333 14.38 -13.21 -54.85
C ASP A 333 13.38 -13.86 -53.88
N GLY A 334 13.16 -13.30 -52.70
CA GLY A 334 12.27 -13.79 -51.65
C GLY A 334 12.92 -14.78 -50.69
N THR A 335 14.22 -15.01 -50.82
CA THR A 335 14.99 -15.86 -49.91
C THR A 335 15.93 -15.02 -49.04
N VAL A 336 16.12 -15.44 -47.77
CA VAL A 336 16.99 -14.73 -46.84
C VAL A 336 18.44 -15.06 -47.14
N ASP A 337 19.20 -14.08 -47.62
CA ASP A 337 20.64 -14.20 -47.89
C ASP A 337 21.49 -14.07 -46.64
N THR A 338 21.06 -13.22 -45.74
CA THR A 338 21.81 -12.93 -44.51
C THR A 338 20.85 -12.73 -43.34
N THR A 339 21.24 -13.28 -42.21
CA THR A 339 20.57 -13.00 -40.91
C THR A 339 21.59 -12.37 -39.98
N TYR A 340 21.30 -11.17 -39.52
CA TYR A 340 22.06 -10.55 -38.43
C TYR A 340 21.38 -10.98 -37.15
N LEU A 341 22.06 -11.85 -36.39
CA LEU A 341 21.49 -12.40 -35.13
C LEU A 341 21.57 -11.35 -34.05
N GLY A 342 20.40 -11.04 -33.51
CA GLY A 342 20.27 -10.21 -32.35
C GLY A 342 20.90 -10.76 -31.08
N ASN A 343 21.37 -11.98 -31.10
CA ASN A 343 21.94 -12.72 -29.97
C ASN A 343 23.45 -13.00 -30.12
N ASP A 344 24.11 -12.26 -30.98
CA ASP A 344 25.58 -12.31 -31.06
C ASP A 344 26.15 -11.40 -29.95
N ASN A 345 26.75 -11.98 -28.90
CA ASN A 345 27.17 -11.40 -27.62
C ASN A 345 27.83 -10.00 -27.66
N LYS A 346 28.14 -9.47 -28.81
CA LYS A 346 28.71 -8.13 -28.97
C LYS A 346 27.69 -7.01 -29.23
N VAL A 347 26.48 -7.35 -29.59
CA VAL A 347 25.44 -6.37 -29.96
C VAL A 347 24.61 -5.95 -28.76
N TYR A 348 24.53 -6.79 -27.75
CA TYR A 348 23.67 -6.64 -26.61
C TYR A 348 24.35 -6.28 -25.30
N ASP A 349 25.68 -6.48 -25.23
CA ASP A 349 26.51 -6.06 -24.11
C ASP A 349 27.19 -4.73 -24.50
N ARG A 350 26.49 -3.62 -24.24
CA ARG A 350 26.90 -2.28 -24.66
C ARG A 350 27.95 -1.65 -23.76
N ASP A 351 28.00 -2.10 -22.52
CA ASP A 351 28.97 -1.59 -21.54
C ASP A 351 30.13 -2.55 -21.27
N ASP A 352 30.17 -3.68 -22.03
CA ASP A 352 31.22 -4.70 -22.01
C ASP A 352 31.38 -5.35 -20.61
N ASP A 353 30.24 -5.49 -19.87
CA ASP A 353 30.22 -6.11 -18.55
C ASP A 353 29.98 -7.63 -18.59
N GLY A 354 29.75 -8.19 -19.78
CA GLY A 354 29.50 -9.60 -20.04
C GLY A 354 28.07 -10.04 -19.82
N ILE A 355 27.14 -9.10 -19.59
CA ILE A 355 25.70 -9.31 -19.43
C ILE A 355 24.96 -8.79 -20.66
N ASP A 356 23.97 -9.52 -21.10
CA ASP A 356 23.14 -9.18 -22.23
C ASP A 356 22.18 -8.04 -21.91
N ASP A 357 22.29 -6.89 -22.58
CA ASP A 357 21.43 -5.70 -22.40
C ASP A 357 20.08 -5.80 -23.13
N ILE A 358 19.68 -6.96 -23.62
CA ILE A 358 18.41 -7.14 -24.33
C ILE A 358 17.24 -6.82 -23.42
N PRO A 359 16.34 -5.90 -23.81
CA PRO A 359 15.13 -5.65 -23.06
C PRO A 359 14.30 -6.92 -22.91
N HIS A 360 14.01 -7.28 -21.69
CA HIS A 360 13.14 -8.41 -21.37
C HIS A 360 11.79 -7.92 -20.79
N PHE A 361 10.76 -8.77 -20.91
CA PHE A 361 9.41 -8.47 -20.45
C PHE A 361 9.06 -9.20 -19.15
N LYS A 362 10.04 -9.65 -18.42
CA LYS A 362 9.84 -10.31 -17.13
C LYS A 362 9.52 -9.27 -16.07
N ILE A 363 8.55 -9.57 -15.23
CA ILE A 363 8.23 -8.81 -14.02
C ILE A 363 8.71 -9.61 -12.83
N ASN A 364 9.49 -8.96 -11.98
CA ASN A 364 9.90 -9.48 -10.68
C ASN A 364 9.69 -8.38 -9.64
N ASN A 365 8.98 -8.67 -8.56
CA ASN A 365 8.70 -7.69 -7.54
C ASN A 365 8.74 -8.34 -6.16
N THR A 366 9.72 -7.93 -5.36
CA THR A 366 9.93 -8.36 -3.97
C THR A 366 9.63 -7.20 -3.04
N ARG A 367 8.75 -7.38 -2.07
CA ARG A 367 8.38 -6.35 -1.09
C ARG A 367 8.48 -6.89 0.32
N PHE A 368 8.92 -6.04 1.22
CA PHE A 368 9.04 -6.34 2.63
C PHE A 368 8.69 -5.12 3.47
N ASP A 369 7.91 -5.30 4.53
CA ASP A 369 7.53 -4.25 5.49
C ASP A 369 7.63 -4.80 6.91
N ILE A 370 8.24 -4.03 7.81
CA ILE A 370 8.26 -4.29 9.25
C ILE A 370 7.78 -3.05 9.98
N ARG A 371 6.87 -3.23 10.93
CA ARG A 371 6.39 -2.18 11.82
C ARG A 371 6.40 -2.64 13.28
N ALA A 372 6.80 -1.73 14.16
CA ALA A 372 6.71 -1.89 15.60
C ALA A 372 5.99 -0.68 16.20
N ASP A 373 4.92 -0.91 16.96
CA ASP A 373 4.15 0.10 17.69
C ASP A 373 4.31 -0.11 19.18
N TYR A 374 4.69 0.89 19.94
CA TYR A 374 4.71 0.85 21.39
C TYR A 374 3.68 1.81 21.98
N ASN A 375 2.70 1.29 22.71
CA ASN A 375 1.65 2.06 23.35
C ASN A 375 2.01 2.33 24.81
N PHE A 376 2.36 3.56 25.15
CA PHE A 376 2.55 3.99 26.54
C PHE A 376 1.19 4.16 27.25
N SER A 377 0.19 4.61 26.51
CA SER A 377 -1.21 4.74 26.93
C SER A 377 -2.11 4.75 25.66
N PRO A 378 -3.46 4.72 25.79
CA PRO A 378 -4.37 4.84 24.65
C PRO A 378 -4.14 6.09 23.79
N GLU A 379 -3.66 7.17 24.41
CA GLU A 379 -3.41 8.48 23.77
C GLU A 379 -1.92 8.76 23.50
N HIS A 380 -1.03 7.81 23.81
CA HIS A 380 0.41 7.99 23.65
C HIS A 380 1.06 6.76 23.05
N PHE A 381 1.48 6.86 21.81
CA PHE A 381 2.18 5.78 21.12
C PHE A 381 3.32 6.29 20.24
N VAL A 382 4.29 5.39 20.00
CA VAL A 382 5.38 5.55 19.03
C VAL A 382 5.29 4.39 18.05
N SER A 383 5.50 4.68 16.78
CA SER A 383 5.55 3.68 15.71
C SER A 383 6.85 3.84 14.93
N LEU A 384 7.54 2.74 14.70
CA LEU A 384 8.70 2.64 13.82
C LEU A 384 8.34 1.72 12.66
N ASN A 385 8.61 2.16 11.44
CA ASN A 385 8.33 1.40 10.24
C ASN A 385 9.50 1.42 9.27
N TYR A 386 9.80 0.28 8.66
CA TYR A 386 10.76 0.09 7.59
C TYR A 386 10.11 -0.67 6.47
N GLY A 387 10.29 -0.21 5.24
CA GLY A 387 9.82 -0.91 4.04
C GLY A 387 10.89 -0.96 2.97
N PHE A 388 10.87 -2.05 2.24
CA PHE A 388 11.75 -2.36 1.13
C PHE A 388 10.92 -2.90 -0.04
N ALA A 389 11.23 -2.43 -1.24
CA ALA A 389 10.73 -2.99 -2.49
C ALA A 389 11.87 -3.04 -3.52
N GLN A 390 11.95 -4.14 -4.25
CA GLN A 390 12.80 -4.32 -5.42
C GLN A 390 11.91 -4.73 -6.59
N ALA A 391 12.02 -4.04 -7.70
CA ALA A 391 11.14 -4.25 -8.84
C ALA A 391 11.91 -4.27 -10.16
N THR A 392 11.59 -5.28 -10.97
CA THR A 392 11.98 -5.38 -12.38
C THR A 392 10.71 -5.34 -13.21
N ASN A 393 10.57 -4.33 -14.06
CA ASN A 393 9.43 -4.17 -14.96
C ASN A 393 9.68 -3.07 -16.00
N ILE A 394 8.87 -3.04 -17.05
CA ILE A 394 8.90 -1.94 -18.02
C ILE A 394 7.99 -0.81 -17.55
N ASN A 395 8.55 0.38 -17.45
CA ASN A 395 7.83 1.61 -17.16
C ASN A 395 7.71 2.48 -18.41
N ILE A 396 6.50 2.98 -18.68
CA ILE A 396 6.26 3.95 -19.76
C ILE A 396 6.22 5.33 -19.13
N THR A 397 7.08 6.20 -19.61
CA THR A 397 7.17 7.60 -19.18
C THR A 397 6.82 8.55 -20.33
N GLY A 398 6.72 9.85 -20.07
CA GLY A 398 6.47 10.86 -21.10
C GLY A 398 7.62 11.05 -22.09
N ILE A 399 8.80 10.51 -21.83
CA ILE A 399 10.01 10.63 -22.65
C ILE A 399 10.50 9.29 -23.21
N GLY A 400 9.78 8.19 -22.94
CA GLY A 400 10.12 6.87 -23.48
C GLY A 400 9.79 5.73 -22.55
N ARG A 401 10.15 4.53 -22.98
CA ARG A 401 10.06 3.29 -22.21
C ARG A 401 11.39 2.99 -21.54
N TYR A 402 11.30 2.49 -20.31
CA TYR A 402 12.47 2.13 -19.51
C TYR A 402 12.27 0.73 -18.94
N LEU A 403 13.25 -0.14 -19.10
CA LEU A 403 13.37 -1.36 -18.32
C LEU A 403 13.99 -0.97 -16.98
N ALA A 404 13.19 -0.93 -15.93
CA ALA A 404 13.72 -0.88 -14.58
C ALA A 404 14.12 -2.30 -14.21
N ASP A 405 15.40 -2.54 -14.01
CA ASP A 405 15.92 -3.82 -13.57
C ASP A 405 16.54 -3.67 -12.20
N ASP A 406 15.98 -4.45 -11.25
CA ASP A 406 16.35 -4.40 -9.84
C ASP A 406 16.27 -3.00 -9.18
N TRP A 407 15.29 -2.20 -9.59
CA TRP A 407 15.02 -0.92 -8.95
C TRP A 407 14.64 -1.11 -7.49
N ILE A 408 15.43 -0.55 -6.56
CA ILE A 408 15.24 -0.66 -5.13
C ILE A 408 14.63 0.64 -4.58
N TYR A 409 13.56 0.51 -3.81
CA TYR A 409 12.97 1.58 -3.03
C TYR A 409 12.90 1.18 -1.56
N GLN A 410 13.34 2.06 -0.67
CA GLN A 410 13.30 1.83 0.76
C GLN A 410 12.78 3.06 1.50
N PHE A 411 12.21 2.83 2.67
CA PHE A 411 11.90 3.91 3.59
C PHE A 411 12.11 3.52 5.04
N TYR A 412 12.39 4.53 5.85
CA TYR A 412 12.45 4.47 7.31
C TYR A 412 11.53 5.54 7.85
N GLN A 413 10.60 5.21 8.74
CA GLN A 413 9.63 6.15 9.30
C GLN A 413 9.53 5.98 10.80
N ALA A 414 9.51 7.12 11.53
CA ALA A 414 9.18 7.21 12.93
C ALA A 414 7.98 8.14 13.11
N ARG A 415 7.00 7.71 13.91
CA ARG A 415 5.80 8.47 14.25
C ARG A 415 5.63 8.52 15.75
N TRP A 416 5.20 9.67 16.24
CA TRP A 416 4.88 9.90 17.64
C TRP A 416 3.52 10.58 17.74
N VAL A 417 2.67 10.07 18.63
CA VAL A 417 1.38 10.67 18.95
C VAL A 417 1.28 10.79 20.46
N TYR A 418 0.92 11.96 20.93
CA TYR A 418 0.63 12.21 22.34
C TYR A 418 -0.55 13.16 22.46
N LYS A 419 -1.71 12.65 22.91
CA LYS A 419 -2.95 13.43 22.96
C LYS A 419 -3.25 14.11 21.63
N ASN A 420 -3.22 15.42 21.60
CA ASN A 420 -3.50 16.27 20.44
C ASN A 420 -2.25 16.59 19.59
N TRP A 421 -1.06 16.08 19.97
CA TRP A 421 0.18 16.25 19.25
C TRP A 421 0.46 15.08 18.35
N PHE A 422 0.96 15.37 17.17
CA PHE A 422 1.48 14.41 16.20
C PHE A 422 2.82 14.92 15.68
N ALA A 423 3.77 14.01 15.56
CA ALA A 423 5.01 14.25 14.84
C ALA A 423 5.41 13.00 14.05
N GLN A 424 6.03 13.21 12.92
CA GLN A 424 6.67 12.12 12.15
C GLN A 424 7.93 12.61 11.46
N ALA A 425 8.87 11.70 11.28
CA ALA A 425 10.02 11.86 10.42
C ALA A 425 10.18 10.62 9.55
N TYR A 426 10.57 10.79 8.30
CA TYR A 426 10.91 9.68 7.44
C TYR A 426 11.93 10.06 6.38
N ILE A 427 12.59 9.03 5.86
CA ILE A 427 13.47 9.12 4.72
C ILE A 427 13.06 8.06 3.70
N ASN A 428 12.89 8.46 2.44
CA ASN A 428 12.77 7.56 1.29
C ASN A 428 14.10 7.54 0.57
N THR A 429 14.49 6.36 0.08
CA THR A 429 15.70 6.18 -0.75
C THR A 429 15.34 5.41 -2.02
N SER A 430 16.06 5.69 -3.08
CA SER A 430 15.90 5.05 -4.39
C SER A 430 17.27 4.65 -4.91
N LEU A 431 17.35 3.44 -5.50
CA LEU A 431 18.50 2.93 -6.21
C LEU A 431 18.00 2.32 -7.51
N SER A 432 18.48 2.82 -8.64
CA SER A 432 17.94 2.45 -9.95
C SER A 432 18.29 1.03 -10.42
N GLY A 433 19.22 0.35 -9.77
CA GLY A 433 19.73 -0.93 -10.29
C GLY A 433 20.30 -0.78 -11.71
N ASP A 434 20.11 -1.77 -12.55
CA ASP A 434 20.45 -1.71 -13.97
C ASP A 434 19.24 -1.24 -14.80
N THR A 435 18.81 0.01 -14.57
CA THR A 435 17.71 0.61 -15.31
C THR A 435 18.20 1.25 -16.60
N ARG A 436 17.55 0.92 -17.71
CA ARG A 436 17.94 1.41 -19.04
C ARG A 436 16.78 1.95 -19.85
N ASN A 437 17.07 2.95 -20.65
CA ASN A 437 16.15 3.43 -21.69
C ASN A 437 16.09 2.40 -22.81
N MET A 438 14.90 1.87 -23.12
CA MET A 438 14.73 0.82 -24.12
C MET A 438 15.10 1.27 -25.54
N ARG A 439 14.97 2.58 -25.83
CA ARG A 439 15.27 3.13 -27.14
C ARG A 439 16.78 3.38 -27.34
N THR A 440 17.46 3.88 -26.32
CA THR A 440 18.86 4.29 -26.44
C THR A 440 19.84 3.32 -25.79
N GLY A 441 19.35 2.37 -24.96
CA GLY A 441 20.17 1.53 -24.09
C GLY A 441 20.91 2.31 -23.00
N GLY A 442 20.68 3.62 -22.92
CA GLY A 442 21.36 4.48 -21.95
C GLY A 442 20.95 4.15 -20.50
N ILE A 443 21.96 4.03 -19.65
CA ILE A 443 21.76 3.77 -18.21
C ILE A 443 21.05 4.94 -17.56
N VAL A 444 20.15 4.62 -16.65
CA VAL A 444 19.42 5.58 -15.79
C VAL A 444 19.89 5.37 -14.36
N THR A 445 20.60 6.35 -13.82
CA THR A 445 21.10 6.30 -12.45
C THR A 445 20.21 7.11 -11.51
N ASP A 446 19.84 6.52 -10.38
CA ASP A 446 19.11 7.20 -9.29
C ASP A 446 19.58 6.65 -7.94
N HIS A 447 20.28 7.45 -7.17
CA HIS A 447 20.71 7.16 -5.78
C HIS A 447 20.08 8.16 -4.80
N SER A 448 18.95 8.73 -5.18
CA SER A 448 18.35 9.89 -4.52
C SER A 448 17.75 9.56 -3.18
N LYS A 449 17.66 10.57 -2.33
CA LYS A 449 17.07 10.50 -1.00
C LYS A 449 16.08 11.65 -0.80
N PHE A 450 15.03 11.38 -0.04
CA PHE A 450 14.03 12.37 0.34
C PHE A 450 13.77 12.27 1.83
N PHE A 451 14.11 13.32 2.57
CA PHE A 451 13.83 13.44 4.00
C PHE A 451 12.62 14.33 4.22
N HIS A 452 11.74 13.95 5.14
CA HIS A 452 10.60 14.76 5.56
C HIS A 452 10.41 14.67 7.07
N PHE A 453 10.21 15.84 7.68
CA PHE A 453 9.79 15.99 9.06
C PHE A 453 8.48 16.77 9.11
N GLN A 454 7.57 16.38 9.97
CA GLN A 454 6.29 17.04 10.16
C GLN A 454 5.88 17.01 11.62
N PHE A 455 5.27 18.12 12.07
CA PHE A 455 4.57 18.17 13.34
C PHE A 455 3.20 18.83 13.19
N GLN A 456 2.25 18.48 14.06
CA GLN A 456 0.90 19.01 14.09
C GLN A 456 0.35 19.03 15.50
N HIS A 457 -0.45 20.05 15.80
CA HIS A 457 -1.20 20.16 17.04
C HIS A 457 -2.66 20.48 16.76
N ASN A 458 -3.56 19.73 17.39
CA ASN A 458 -5.00 19.90 17.27
C ASN A 458 -5.53 20.53 18.56
N LEU A 459 -6.37 21.56 18.43
CA LEU A 459 -7.01 22.26 19.54
C LEU A 459 -8.52 22.29 19.32
N ASP A 460 -9.27 21.99 20.36
CA ASP A 460 -10.74 22.11 20.36
C ASP A 460 -11.14 23.26 21.28
N PHE A 461 -11.86 24.25 20.73
CA PHE A 461 -12.38 25.40 21.46
C PHE A 461 -13.91 25.28 21.60
N ASN A 462 -14.44 25.61 22.78
CA ASN A 462 -15.90 25.61 23.02
C ASN A 462 -16.62 26.70 22.22
N PHE A 463 -15.94 27.79 21.87
CA PHE A 463 -16.51 28.86 21.05
C PHE A 463 -16.82 28.35 19.65
N LEU A 464 -18.09 28.37 19.25
CA LEU A 464 -18.60 27.83 17.98
C LEU A 464 -18.18 26.38 17.71
N ASN A 465 -17.91 25.58 18.73
CA ASN A 465 -17.33 24.24 18.61
C ASN A 465 -16.18 24.20 17.59
N THR A 466 -15.26 25.15 17.74
CA THR A 466 -14.18 25.34 16.77
C THR A 466 -13.09 24.31 16.97
N LYS A 467 -12.79 23.58 15.91
CA LYS A 467 -11.60 22.74 15.79
C LYS A 467 -10.51 23.52 15.09
N PHE A 468 -9.34 23.64 15.70
CA PHE A 468 -8.20 24.34 15.15
C PHE A 468 -7.00 23.39 15.01
N ILE A 469 -6.43 23.34 13.83
CA ILE A 469 -5.26 22.53 13.49
C ILE A 469 -4.18 23.47 13.03
N TRP A 470 -2.98 23.32 13.56
CA TRP A 470 -1.80 24.01 13.05
C TRP A 470 -0.59 23.09 13.08
N GLY A 471 0.37 23.36 12.24
CA GLY A 471 1.57 22.56 12.15
C GLY A 471 2.55 23.09 11.13
N GLY A 472 3.62 22.35 10.96
CA GLY A 472 4.64 22.64 9.97
C GLY A 472 5.31 21.38 9.48
N ASP A 473 5.95 21.50 8.35
CA ASP A 473 6.76 20.46 7.75
C ASP A 473 8.05 21.03 7.15
N TYR A 474 9.04 20.17 7.12
CA TYR A 474 10.32 20.38 6.47
C TYR A 474 10.61 19.21 5.54
N GLN A 475 10.96 19.52 4.31
CA GLN A 475 11.32 18.54 3.29
C GLN A 475 12.70 18.87 2.76
N ARG A 476 13.49 17.82 2.53
CA ARG A 476 14.78 17.93 1.86
C ARG A 476 14.86 16.86 0.79
N THR A 477 14.96 17.28 -0.47
CA THR A 477 15.23 16.40 -1.61
C THR A 477 16.71 16.44 -1.92
N MET A 478 17.31 15.28 -2.05
CA MET A 478 18.73 15.07 -2.34
C MET A 478 18.80 14.18 -3.59
N PRO A 479 18.62 14.75 -4.80
CA PRO A 479 18.72 14.00 -6.03
C PRO A 479 20.19 13.69 -6.32
N GLU A 480 20.44 12.45 -6.72
CA GLU A 480 21.76 11.98 -7.12
C GLU A 480 21.55 11.11 -8.36
N THR A 481 21.50 11.75 -9.54
CA THR A 481 21.10 11.11 -10.80
C THR A 481 22.17 11.19 -11.88
N PHE A 482 23.31 11.81 -11.60
CA PHE A 482 24.48 11.90 -12.48
C PHE A 482 24.13 12.33 -13.92
N GLY A 483 23.17 13.28 -14.06
CA GLY A 483 22.72 13.80 -15.35
C GLY A 483 21.83 12.87 -16.17
N THR A 484 21.50 11.68 -15.68
CA THR A 484 20.69 10.72 -16.44
C THR A 484 19.19 10.98 -16.36
N ILE A 485 18.74 11.59 -15.27
CA ILE A 485 17.32 11.95 -15.03
C ILE A 485 17.15 13.45 -14.87
N LEU A 486 17.91 14.03 -13.95
CA LEU A 486 17.93 15.47 -13.69
C LEU A 486 19.27 16.04 -14.15
N PRO A 487 19.30 17.30 -14.60
CA PRO A 487 20.57 17.96 -14.88
C PRO A 487 21.47 17.94 -13.63
N ASP A 488 22.75 17.68 -13.81
CA ASP A 488 23.77 17.61 -12.77
C ASP A 488 24.72 18.80 -12.77
N GLY A 489 24.32 19.89 -13.37
CA GLY A 489 25.10 21.12 -13.40
C GLY A 489 26.15 21.21 -14.50
N LYS A 490 26.56 20.14 -15.20
CA LYS A 490 27.58 20.19 -16.24
C LYS A 490 27.12 20.79 -17.55
N PRO A 491 27.74 21.85 -18.04
CA PRO A 491 27.50 22.34 -19.38
C PRO A 491 28.02 21.32 -20.41
N GLY A 492 27.19 20.92 -21.37
CA GLY A 492 27.59 20.25 -22.61
C GLY A 492 27.27 18.77 -22.74
N ARG A 493 26.75 18.06 -21.73
CA ARG A 493 26.34 16.64 -21.89
C ARG A 493 24.90 16.44 -22.32
N ASN A 494 24.05 17.39 -22.10
CA ASN A 494 22.69 17.37 -22.60
C ASN A 494 22.30 18.76 -23.08
N PRO A 495 22.11 18.99 -24.39
CA PRO A 495 21.71 20.29 -24.91
C PRO A 495 20.33 20.76 -24.44
N ILE A 496 19.57 19.91 -23.73
CA ILE A 496 18.28 20.23 -23.11
C ILE A 496 18.45 20.41 -21.58
N SER A 497 19.66 20.36 -21.04
CA SER A 497 19.87 20.50 -19.61
C SER A 497 19.54 21.93 -19.16
N PHE A 498 18.40 22.05 -18.50
CA PHE A 498 17.99 23.23 -17.74
C PHE A 498 18.75 23.34 -16.42
N GLY A 499 20.06 23.03 -16.37
CA GLY A 499 20.63 22.68 -15.11
C GLY A 499 21.97 23.22 -14.73
N SER A 500 22.57 24.05 -15.53
CA SER A 500 23.64 24.93 -15.04
C SER A 500 22.95 26.08 -14.30
N ASP A 501 22.94 26.05 -12.98
CA ASP A 501 22.38 27.16 -12.21
C ASP A 501 23.46 28.25 -11.94
N GLY A 502 24.68 28.02 -12.40
CA GLY A 502 25.79 28.95 -12.29
C GLY A 502 26.35 29.09 -10.87
N LYS A 503 26.08 28.11 -9.99
CA LYS A 503 26.52 28.11 -8.61
C LYS A 503 27.44 26.94 -8.33
N ASP A 504 28.35 27.14 -7.42
CA ASP A 504 29.10 26.14 -6.69
C ASP A 504 28.19 25.60 -5.58
N ASN A 505 27.57 24.42 -5.76
CA ASN A 505 26.59 23.86 -4.84
C ASN A 505 27.23 23.02 -3.74
N ASP A 506 28.46 22.57 -3.87
CA ASP A 506 29.18 21.80 -2.86
C ASP A 506 30.26 22.61 -2.13
N GLY A 507 30.63 23.78 -2.64
CA GLY A 507 31.52 24.73 -1.97
C GLY A 507 33.02 24.47 -2.24
N ASP A 508 33.36 23.74 -3.28
CA ASP A 508 34.75 23.40 -3.60
C ASP A 508 35.44 24.43 -4.48
N GLY A 509 34.70 25.41 -5.01
CA GLY A 509 35.18 26.53 -5.80
C GLY A 509 35.09 26.35 -7.30
N GLU A 510 34.60 25.21 -7.77
CA GLU A 510 34.23 24.98 -9.15
C GLU A 510 32.70 25.17 -9.28
N VAL A 511 32.20 25.41 -10.47
CA VAL A 511 30.79 25.74 -10.72
C VAL A 511 30.20 24.74 -11.68
N ASP A 512 29.03 24.20 -11.37
CA ASP A 512 28.29 23.28 -12.23
C ASP A 512 29.04 21.96 -12.55
N GLU A 513 29.50 21.25 -11.53
CA GLU A 513 30.22 19.99 -11.66
C GLU A 513 29.32 18.75 -11.58
N TRP A 514 29.93 17.58 -11.87
CA TRP A 514 29.23 16.31 -11.95
C TRP A 514 28.63 15.84 -10.63
N ASP A 515 29.26 16.15 -9.54
CA ASP A 515 28.95 15.70 -8.18
C ASP A 515 28.16 16.73 -7.40
N GLU A 516 27.87 17.88 -8.01
CA GLU A 516 26.98 18.87 -7.41
C GLU A 516 25.56 18.33 -7.27
N LEU A 517 25.11 18.21 -6.04
CA LEU A 517 23.76 17.77 -5.71
C LEU A 517 22.80 18.95 -5.76
N LEU A 518 21.77 18.89 -6.59
CA LEU A 518 20.66 19.84 -6.62
C LEU A 518 19.79 19.70 -5.36
N LEU A 519 20.32 20.13 -4.22
CA LEU A 519 19.65 20.04 -2.93
C LEU A 519 18.47 21.03 -2.87
N THR A 520 17.28 20.51 -2.64
CA THR A 520 16.10 21.35 -2.46
C THR A 520 15.59 21.25 -1.03
N ASN A 521 15.47 22.39 -0.36
CA ASN A 521 14.88 22.46 0.97
C ASN A 521 13.54 23.22 0.90
N GLU A 522 12.51 22.67 1.49
CA GLU A 522 11.17 23.25 1.56
C GLU A 522 10.72 23.28 3.01
N PHE A 523 10.20 24.41 3.44
CA PHE A 523 9.64 24.58 4.78
C PHE A 523 8.23 25.13 4.67
N GLY A 524 7.25 24.43 5.27
CA GLY A 524 5.84 24.81 5.25
C GLY A 524 5.27 25.03 6.64
N LEU A 525 4.46 26.08 6.78
CA LEU A 525 3.61 26.29 7.95
C LEU A 525 2.16 26.37 7.51
N TYR A 526 1.26 25.72 8.25
CA TYR A 526 -0.15 25.71 7.93
C TYR A 526 -1.04 25.85 9.16
N ALA A 527 -2.24 26.37 8.94
CA ALA A 527 -3.30 26.40 9.93
C ALA A 527 -4.66 26.22 9.28
N GLN A 528 -5.57 25.56 9.99
CA GLN A 528 -6.98 25.40 9.60
C GLN A 528 -7.87 25.58 10.82
N SER A 529 -8.94 26.32 10.63
CA SER A 529 -10.04 26.49 11.60
C SER A 529 -11.32 25.96 11.00
N GLN A 530 -12.06 25.17 11.76
CA GLN A 530 -13.36 24.61 11.40
C GLN A 530 -14.33 24.94 12.50
N SER A 531 -15.25 25.88 12.26
CA SER A 531 -16.19 26.43 13.25
C SER A 531 -17.63 26.11 12.85
N LYS A 532 -18.42 25.61 13.80
CA LYS A 532 -19.85 25.37 13.62
C LYS A 532 -20.64 26.64 13.92
N LEU A 533 -21.06 27.37 12.88
CA LEU A 533 -21.82 28.63 13.05
C LEU A 533 -23.24 28.33 13.55
N ASN A 534 -23.86 27.27 13.05
CA ASN A 534 -25.12 26.71 13.50
C ASN A 534 -25.27 25.26 12.97
N ASP A 535 -26.43 24.64 13.16
CA ASP A 535 -26.65 23.23 12.72
C ASP A 535 -26.64 23.03 11.19
N LYS A 536 -26.74 24.11 10.41
CA LYS A 536 -26.76 24.05 8.94
C LYS A 536 -25.50 24.60 8.29
N PHE A 537 -24.72 25.40 9.02
CA PHE A 537 -23.57 26.10 8.45
C PHE A 537 -22.29 25.86 9.26
N GLN A 538 -21.27 25.46 8.54
CA GLN A 538 -19.91 25.30 9.05
C GLN A 538 -18.97 26.21 8.26
N LEU A 539 -18.11 26.93 8.95
CA LEU A 539 -17.08 27.77 8.35
C LEU A 539 -15.72 27.09 8.45
N ILE A 540 -15.06 26.91 7.33
CA ILE A 540 -13.70 26.38 7.26
C ILE A 540 -12.80 27.46 6.68
N LEU A 541 -11.76 27.81 7.43
CA LEU A 541 -10.70 28.71 6.99
C LEU A 541 -9.38 27.98 7.06
N SER A 542 -8.61 27.98 5.99
CA SER A 542 -7.30 27.34 5.95
C SER A 542 -6.30 28.20 5.21
N GLY A 543 -5.05 28.14 5.61
CA GLY A 543 -3.94 28.83 4.98
C GLY A 543 -2.64 28.07 5.16
N ARG A 544 -1.73 28.24 4.21
CA ARG A 544 -0.39 27.68 4.21
C ARG A 544 0.60 28.67 3.62
N ILE A 545 1.80 28.69 4.15
CA ILE A 545 2.95 29.44 3.63
C ILE A 545 4.09 28.44 3.45
N ASP A 546 4.67 28.44 2.25
CA ASP A 546 5.82 27.61 1.91
C ASP A 546 7.01 28.51 1.56
N LEU A 547 8.17 28.14 2.07
CA LEU A 547 9.47 28.72 1.73
C LEU A 547 10.28 27.63 1.02
N HIS A 548 10.91 27.99 -0.07
CA HIS A 548 11.69 27.09 -0.91
C HIS A 548 13.09 27.67 -1.11
N SER A 549 14.13 26.83 -0.92
CA SER A 549 15.50 27.16 -1.33
C SER A 549 15.70 26.55 -2.72
N GLY A 550 15.81 27.36 -3.72
CA GLY A 550 16.16 27.00 -5.07
C GLY A 550 16.64 28.24 -5.77
#